data_dfc8fb9572f702511e6def560f0be69c
#
_entry.id   dfc8fb9572f702511e6def560f0be69c
#
_cell.length_a   1.000
_cell.length_b   1.000
_cell.length_c   1.000
_cell.angle_alpha   90.00
_cell.angle_beta   90.00
_cell.angle_gamma   90.00
#
_symmetry.space_group_name_H-M   'P 1'
#
loop_
_entity.id
_entity.type
_entity.pdbx_description
1 polymer ?
#
loop_
_entity_poly.entity_id
_entity_poly.type
_entity_poly.pdbx_seq_one_letter_code
_entity_poly.pdbx_strand_id
1 'polypeptide(L)'
;MPSFKDADLAAIKARYESNYALITNDPKIANDPVIVAALAKAKASEAAFYAALENVEAKSNLLRRWGAFRRFRQAAIAAEKAHDKLRAAVKAA
;
A
#
# COMPACT_ATOMS: atom_id res chain seq x y z
N MET A 1 -6.29 -2.86 21.47
CA MET A 1 -5.91 -3.13 20.08
C MET A 1 -6.08 -1.85 19.26
N PRO A 2 -5.05 -1.41 18.56
CA PRO A 2 -5.20 -0.20 17.74
C PRO A 2 -6.25 -0.46 16.66
N SER A 3 -7.34 0.25 16.72
CA SER A 3 -8.33 0.21 15.66
C SER A 3 -7.85 1.10 14.53
N PHE A 4 -7.88 0.56 13.32
CA PHE A 4 -7.55 1.31 12.13
C PHE A 4 -8.75 2.20 11.81
N LYS A 5 -8.63 3.47 12.07
CA LYS A 5 -9.73 4.42 11.86
C LYS A 5 -9.96 4.64 10.38
N ASP A 6 -11.21 4.85 10.00
CA ASP A 6 -11.57 5.15 8.60
C ASP A 6 -10.83 6.37 8.07
N ALA A 7 -10.60 7.37 8.93
CA ALA A 7 -9.83 8.57 8.56
C ALA A 7 -8.39 8.24 8.21
N ASP A 8 -7.76 7.31 8.95
CA ASP A 8 -6.39 6.87 8.68
C ASP A 8 -6.30 6.14 7.36
N LEU A 9 -7.27 5.27 7.07
CA LEU A 9 -7.35 4.54 5.82
C LEU A 9 -7.55 5.49 4.64
N ALA A 10 -8.42 6.47 4.78
CA ALA A 10 -8.66 7.48 3.76
C ALA A 10 -7.39 8.29 3.46
N ALA A 11 -6.61 8.65 4.49
CA ALA A 11 -5.35 9.35 4.33
C ALA A 11 -4.31 8.52 3.58
N ILE A 12 -4.23 7.22 3.88
CA ILE A 12 -3.33 6.28 3.18
C ILE A 12 -3.73 6.16 1.71
N LYS A 13 -5.02 5.96 1.44
CA LYS A 13 -5.53 5.86 0.06
C LYS A 13 -5.23 7.12 -0.74
N ALA A 14 -5.45 8.29 -0.14
CA ALA A 14 -5.18 9.57 -0.79
C ALA A 14 -3.70 9.72 -1.13
N ARG A 15 -2.81 9.32 -0.24
CA ARG A 15 -1.37 9.35 -0.45
C ARG A 15 -0.95 8.41 -1.58
N TYR A 16 -1.51 7.21 -1.63
CA TYR A 16 -1.20 6.23 -2.67
C TYR A 16 -1.70 6.70 -4.04
N GLU A 17 -2.91 7.23 -4.09
CA GLU A 17 -3.47 7.82 -5.32
C GLU A 17 -2.65 8.99 -5.81
N SER A 18 -2.13 9.82 -4.91
CA SER A 18 -1.24 10.93 -5.24
C SER A 18 0.05 10.43 -5.90
N ASN A 19 0.62 9.33 -5.40
CA ASN A 19 1.80 8.70 -6.01
C ASN A 19 1.50 8.23 -7.45
N TYR A 20 0.34 7.63 -7.66
CA TYR A 20 -0.06 7.17 -9.00
C TYR A 20 -0.32 8.33 -9.95
N ALA A 21 -0.88 9.42 -9.46
CA ALA A 21 -1.13 10.61 -10.26
C ALA A 21 0.16 11.24 -10.79
N LEU A 22 1.23 11.23 -9.99
CA LEU A 22 2.54 11.72 -10.41
C LEU A 22 3.05 10.97 -11.64
N ILE A 23 2.76 9.69 -11.74
CA ILE A 23 3.19 8.83 -12.84
C ILE A 23 2.27 9.03 -14.06
N THR A 24 0.95 9.00 -13.82
CA THR A 24 -0.06 9.10 -14.88
C THR A 24 0.06 10.44 -15.64
N ASN A 25 0.41 11.51 -14.94
CA ASN A 25 0.48 12.86 -15.52
C ASN A 25 1.78 13.13 -16.27
N ASP A 26 2.76 12.23 -16.21
CA ASP A 26 4.02 12.39 -16.91
C ASP A 26 4.34 11.16 -17.77
N PRO A 27 4.15 11.23 -19.10
CA PRO A 27 4.39 10.08 -19.98
C PRO A 27 5.84 9.58 -19.96
N LYS A 28 6.82 10.44 -19.73
CA LYS A 28 8.23 10.04 -19.64
C LYS A 28 8.47 9.13 -18.46
N ILE A 29 7.88 9.48 -17.33
CA ILE A 29 7.97 8.68 -16.09
C ILE A 29 7.18 7.38 -16.24
N ALA A 30 5.99 7.44 -16.82
CA ALA A 30 5.11 6.29 -16.98
C ALA A 30 5.74 5.15 -17.80
N ASN A 31 6.65 5.48 -18.72
CA ASN A 31 7.30 4.52 -19.60
C ASN A 31 8.67 4.05 -19.12
N ASP A 32 9.17 4.60 -18.00
CA ASP A 32 10.46 4.21 -17.45
C ASP A 32 10.36 2.80 -16.87
N PRO A 33 11.20 1.83 -17.32
CA PRO A 33 11.13 0.44 -16.83
C PRO A 33 11.29 0.30 -15.31
N VAL A 34 12.12 1.13 -14.69
CA VAL A 34 12.33 1.12 -13.24
C VAL A 34 11.04 1.54 -12.53
N ILE A 35 10.37 2.56 -13.03
CA ILE A 35 9.11 3.06 -12.47
C ILE A 35 7.98 2.08 -12.72
N VAL A 36 7.91 1.48 -13.90
CA VAL A 36 6.91 0.46 -14.22
C VAL A 36 7.01 -0.71 -13.23
N ALA A 37 8.22 -1.19 -12.97
CA ALA A 37 8.44 -2.28 -12.01
C ALA A 37 8.07 -1.87 -10.58
N ALA A 38 8.48 -0.67 -10.15
CA ALA A 38 8.17 -0.15 -8.82
C ALA A 38 6.66 0.07 -8.63
N LEU A 39 5.99 0.54 -9.68
CA LEU A 39 4.54 0.74 -9.67
C LEU A 39 3.79 -0.58 -9.52
N ALA A 40 4.20 -1.61 -10.27
CA ALA A 40 3.59 -2.93 -10.19
C ALA A 40 3.73 -3.51 -8.77
N LYS A 41 4.90 -3.36 -8.17
CA LYS A 41 5.16 -3.81 -6.80
C LYS A 41 4.33 -3.03 -5.77
N ALA A 42 4.21 -1.73 -5.94
CA ALA A 42 3.40 -0.89 -5.06
C ALA A 42 1.92 -1.28 -5.12
N LYS A 43 1.39 -1.51 -6.32
CA LYS A 43 -0.01 -1.94 -6.50
C LYS A 43 -0.26 -3.31 -5.88
N ALA A 44 0.65 -4.27 -6.09
CA ALA A 44 0.53 -5.60 -5.51
C ALA A 44 0.57 -5.57 -3.98
N SER A 45 1.49 -4.79 -3.41
CA SER A 45 1.63 -4.64 -1.96
C SER A 45 0.41 -3.94 -1.35
N GLU A 46 -0.14 -2.94 -2.03
CA GLU A 46 -1.36 -2.24 -1.63
C GLU A 46 -2.55 -3.19 -1.61
N ALA A 47 -2.72 -4.01 -2.65
CA ALA A 47 -3.79 -4.99 -2.72
C ALA A 47 -3.69 -6.01 -1.58
N ALA A 48 -2.48 -6.47 -1.27
CA ALA A 48 -2.23 -7.38 -0.15
C ALA A 48 -2.57 -6.72 1.19
N PHE A 49 -2.28 -5.43 1.33
CA PHE A 49 -2.61 -4.65 2.52
C PHE A 49 -4.13 -4.58 2.74
N TYR A 50 -4.90 -4.25 1.70
CA TYR A 50 -6.35 -4.17 1.80
C TYR A 50 -6.97 -5.54 2.07
N ALA A 51 -6.47 -6.59 1.43
CA ALA A 51 -6.94 -7.95 1.66
C ALA A 51 -6.67 -8.40 3.10
N ALA A 52 -5.50 -8.07 3.64
CA ALA A 52 -5.15 -8.39 5.03
C ALA A 52 -6.02 -7.63 6.04
N LEU A 53 -6.34 -6.36 5.74
CA LEU A 53 -7.25 -5.55 6.58
C LEU A 53 -8.65 -6.18 6.61
N GLU A 54 -9.17 -6.55 5.45
CA GLU A 54 -10.47 -7.21 5.33
C GLU A 54 -10.50 -8.52 6.11
N ASN A 55 -9.41 -9.28 6.05
CA ASN A 55 -9.29 -10.53 6.79
C ASN A 55 -9.32 -10.31 8.31
N VAL A 56 -8.67 -9.25 8.81
CA VAL A 56 -8.74 -8.89 10.24
C VAL A 56 -10.17 -8.57 10.65
N GLU A 57 -10.86 -7.77 9.85
CA GLU A 57 -12.24 -7.36 10.13
C GLU A 57 -13.21 -8.53 10.10
N ALA A 58 -12.94 -9.54 9.25
CA ALA A 58 -13.80 -10.72 9.13
C ALA A 58 -13.66 -11.72 10.26
N LYS A 59 -12.57 -11.66 11.06
CA LYS A 59 -12.32 -12.63 12.15
C LYS A 59 -13.04 -12.24 13.42
N SER A 60 -13.85 -13.18 13.95
CA SER A 60 -14.59 -13.01 15.20
C SER A 60 -13.86 -13.60 16.42
N ASN A 61 -12.97 -14.59 16.22
CA ASN A 61 -12.23 -15.24 17.28
C ASN A 61 -10.96 -14.43 17.61
N LEU A 62 -10.73 -14.16 18.90
CA LEU A 62 -9.62 -13.34 19.36
C LEU A 62 -8.24 -13.85 18.92
N LEU A 63 -8.01 -15.18 19.05
CA LEU A 63 -6.73 -15.79 18.67
C LEU A 63 -6.49 -15.71 17.17
N ARG A 64 -7.51 -16.00 16.36
CA ARG A 64 -7.42 -15.90 14.91
C ARG A 64 -7.24 -14.45 14.46
N ARG A 65 -7.92 -13.54 15.16
CA ARG A 65 -7.82 -12.11 14.91
C ARG A 65 -6.41 -11.59 15.16
N TRP A 66 -5.75 -12.12 16.20
CA TRP A 66 -4.38 -11.74 16.54
C TRP A 66 -3.39 -12.15 15.42
N GLY A 67 -3.50 -13.38 14.93
CA GLY A 67 -2.70 -13.84 13.80
C GLY A 67 -2.95 -13.04 12.52
N ALA A 68 -4.23 -12.74 12.23
CA ALA A 68 -4.61 -11.92 11.09
C ALA A 68 -4.08 -10.48 11.22
N PHE A 69 -4.10 -9.93 12.43
CA PHE A 69 -3.57 -8.60 12.71
C PHE A 69 -2.06 -8.52 12.48
N ARG A 70 -1.34 -9.59 12.84
CA ARG A 70 0.10 -9.69 12.60
C ARG A 70 0.42 -9.65 11.10
N ARG A 71 -0.34 -10.41 10.29
CA ARG A 71 -0.19 -10.41 8.83
C ARG A 71 -0.54 -9.05 8.23
N PHE A 72 -1.59 -8.43 8.74
CA PHE A 72 -1.99 -7.08 8.33
C PHE A 72 -0.86 -6.08 8.58
N ARG A 73 -0.24 -6.13 9.74
CA ARG A 73 0.87 -5.25 10.10
C ARG A 73 2.06 -5.43 9.16
N GLN A 74 2.40 -6.68 8.82
CA GLN A 74 3.47 -6.99 7.87
C GLN A 74 3.14 -6.47 6.48
N ALA A 75 1.90 -6.65 6.06
CA ALA A 75 1.44 -6.16 4.75
C ALA A 75 1.45 -4.63 4.69
N ALA A 76 1.07 -3.96 5.77
CA ALA A 76 1.11 -2.49 5.86
C ALA A 76 2.54 -1.97 5.73
N ILE A 77 3.50 -2.61 6.40
CA ILE A 77 4.92 -2.24 6.30
C ILE A 77 5.43 -2.44 4.87
N ALA A 78 5.08 -3.56 4.25
CA ALA A 78 5.49 -3.86 2.88
C ALA A 78 4.92 -2.85 1.87
N ALA A 79 3.66 -2.46 2.04
CA ALA A 79 3.02 -1.46 1.19
C ALA A 79 3.70 -0.08 1.33
N GLU A 80 4.00 0.34 2.56
CA GLU A 80 4.70 1.59 2.81
C GLU A 80 6.09 1.59 2.15
N LYS A 81 6.85 0.52 2.30
CA LYS A 81 8.17 0.39 1.68
C LYS A 81 8.09 0.44 0.16
N ALA A 82 7.12 -0.25 -0.42
CA ALA A 82 6.93 -0.27 -1.87
C ALA A 82 6.58 1.12 -2.41
N HIS A 83 5.71 1.85 -1.72
CA HIS A 83 5.35 3.21 -2.09
C HIS A 83 6.50 4.20 -1.88
N ASP A 84 7.31 4.03 -0.84
CA ASP A 84 8.50 4.86 -0.63
C ASP A 84 9.52 4.67 -1.75
N LYS A 85 9.72 3.43 -2.20
CA LYS A 85 10.58 3.12 -3.34
C LYS A 85 10.05 3.73 -4.63
N LEU A 86 8.74 3.66 -4.83
CA LEU A 86 8.10 4.27 -5.99
C LEU A 86 8.33 5.78 -6.03
N ARG A 87 8.12 6.46 -4.91
CA ARG A 87 8.34 7.90 -4.82
C ARG A 87 9.80 8.26 -5.08
N ALA A 88 10.72 7.48 -4.52
CA ALA A 88 12.16 7.69 -4.73
C ALA A 88 12.53 7.53 -6.21
N ALA A 89 11.97 6.52 -6.89
CA ALA A 89 12.20 6.30 -8.31
C ALA A 89 11.66 7.45 -9.16
N VAL A 90 10.49 7.96 -8.81
CA VAL A 90 9.88 9.12 -9.50
C VAL A 90 10.75 10.37 -9.34
N LYS A 91 11.27 10.61 -8.14
CA LYS A 91 12.15 11.75 -7.88
C LYS A 91 13.48 11.66 -8.63
N ALA A 92 14.00 10.45 -8.82
CA ALA A 92 15.26 10.21 -9.52
C ALA A 92 15.11 10.28 -11.05
N ALA A 93 13.91 10.21 -11.55
CA ALA A 93 13.64 10.21 -13.00
C ALA A 93 13.74 11.58 -13.65
#